data_6115203726714ac368a4029389e5d897
#
_entry.id   6115203726714ac368a4029389e5d897
#
_cell.length_a   1.000
_cell.length_b   1.000
_cell.length_c   1.000
_cell.angle_alpha   90.00
_cell.angle_beta   90.00
_cell.angle_gamma   90.00
#
_symmetry.space_group_name_H-M   'P 1'
#
loop_
_entity.id
_entity.type
_entity.pdbx_description
1 polymer ?
#
loop_
_entity_poly.entity_id
_entity_poly.type
_entity_poly.pdbx_seq_one_letter_code
_entity_poly.pdbx_strand_id
1 'polypeptide(L)'
;MYEFLTGPMLWAAFLIFVIGLARRVVLYIRGLDWRLERVAYGPGRKIGMKGAISSVFQWLVPCGTHSWRKQPYFTIAFFLFHIGVVIVPLFLAGHMVIMQERFGFSLPALPMWFSDAFTVLAIVGAFMMVLRRIALPEVRFLTNWGDWGILLLVLFVLVAGFLARMQAPGYESWLLWHIFSAELVLILAPFTKLSHIVLYFMSRGQLGMDYAIKRGGASRGPAFPW
;
A
#
# COMPACT_ATOMS: atom_id res chain seq x y z
N MET A 1 -18.14 23.37 3.33
CA MET A 1 -17.40 22.30 2.60
C MET A 1 -16.40 21.58 3.51
N TYR A 2 -15.48 22.30 4.13
CA TYR A 2 -14.44 21.71 5.02
C TYR A 2 -15.04 20.80 6.12
N GLU A 3 -16.00 21.28 6.91
CA GLU A 3 -16.67 20.51 7.96
C GLU A 3 -17.37 19.25 7.46
N PHE A 4 -17.92 19.30 6.26
CA PHE A 4 -18.54 18.12 5.64
C PHE A 4 -17.49 17.05 5.29
N LEU A 5 -16.38 17.46 4.68
CA LEU A 5 -15.29 16.55 4.33
C LEU A 5 -14.63 15.98 5.59
N THR A 6 -14.25 16.82 6.56
CA THR A 6 -13.58 16.36 7.79
C THR A 6 -14.52 15.73 8.82
N GLY A 7 -15.80 15.66 8.57
CA GLY A 7 -16.82 15.09 9.43
C GLY A 7 -17.54 13.89 8.79
N PRO A 8 -18.77 14.08 8.27
CA PRO A 8 -19.59 12.96 7.79
C PRO A 8 -18.93 12.15 6.67
N MET A 9 -18.27 12.81 5.72
CA MET A 9 -17.65 12.13 4.58
C MET A 9 -16.43 11.33 5.03
N LEU A 10 -15.61 11.85 5.94
CA LEU A 10 -14.48 11.14 6.53
C LEU A 10 -14.92 9.84 7.21
N TRP A 11 -15.97 9.88 8.04
CA TRP A 11 -16.52 8.70 8.68
C TRP A 11 -17.02 7.67 7.69
N ALA A 12 -17.76 8.11 6.66
CA ALA A 12 -18.25 7.22 5.61
C ALA A 12 -17.07 6.57 4.86
N ALA A 13 -16.06 7.33 4.49
CA ALA A 13 -14.87 6.83 3.81
C ALA A 13 -14.12 5.78 4.64
N PHE A 14 -13.91 6.03 5.94
CA PHE A 14 -13.27 5.08 6.85
C PHE A 14 -14.09 3.81 7.05
N LEU A 15 -15.41 3.93 7.22
CA LEU A 15 -16.30 2.76 7.35
C LEU A 15 -16.24 1.88 6.09
N ILE A 16 -16.35 2.49 4.90
CA ILE A 16 -16.27 1.75 3.64
C ILE A 16 -14.89 1.09 3.51
N PHE A 17 -13.82 1.80 3.85
CA PHE A 17 -12.46 1.29 3.81
C PHE A 17 -12.29 0.05 4.72
N VAL A 18 -12.62 0.17 6.00
CA VAL A 18 -12.43 -0.89 6.98
C VAL A 18 -13.32 -2.10 6.68
N ILE A 19 -14.63 -1.89 6.48
CA ILE A 19 -15.58 -2.97 6.19
C ILE A 19 -15.26 -3.62 4.85
N GLY A 20 -14.93 -2.83 3.84
CA GLY A 20 -14.60 -3.32 2.52
C GLY A 20 -13.30 -4.15 2.50
N LEU A 21 -12.25 -3.73 3.20
CA LEU A 21 -11.01 -4.51 3.33
C LEU A 21 -11.23 -5.77 4.17
N ALA A 22 -11.98 -5.69 5.28
CA ALA A 22 -12.36 -6.88 6.05
C ALA A 22 -13.10 -7.90 5.18
N ARG A 23 -14.06 -7.45 4.37
CA ARG A 23 -14.74 -8.29 3.39
C ARG A 23 -13.76 -8.94 2.41
N ARG A 24 -12.77 -8.20 1.91
CA ARG A 24 -11.72 -8.76 1.01
C ARG A 24 -10.94 -9.88 1.68
N VAL A 25 -10.53 -9.71 2.93
CA VAL A 25 -9.85 -10.75 3.71
C VAL A 25 -10.75 -11.99 3.88
N VAL A 26 -12.01 -11.81 4.27
CA VAL A 26 -12.97 -12.92 4.40
C VAL A 26 -13.16 -13.67 3.09
N LEU A 27 -13.34 -12.95 1.98
CA LEU A 27 -13.49 -13.58 0.66
C LEU A 27 -12.22 -14.32 0.22
N TYR A 28 -11.05 -13.77 0.51
CA TYR A 28 -9.78 -14.45 0.24
C TYR A 28 -9.69 -15.77 1.00
N ILE A 29 -9.96 -15.75 2.31
CA ILE A 29 -9.93 -16.95 3.16
C ILE A 29 -10.96 -17.99 2.70
N ARG A 30 -12.18 -17.56 2.34
CA ARG A 30 -13.23 -18.46 1.84
C ARG A 30 -12.91 -19.08 0.48
N GLY A 31 -12.12 -18.37 -0.35
CA GLY A 31 -11.69 -18.84 -1.66
C GLY A 31 -10.52 -19.85 -1.61
N LEU A 32 -9.91 -20.08 -0.45
CA LEU A 32 -8.84 -21.06 -0.30
C LEU A 32 -9.40 -22.50 -0.40
N ASP A 33 -8.73 -23.36 -1.16
CA ASP A 33 -9.05 -24.78 -1.19
C ASP A 33 -8.45 -25.51 0.03
N TRP A 34 -9.18 -25.47 1.12
CA TRP A 34 -8.78 -26.07 2.37
C TRP A 34 -8.57 -27.58 2.30
N ARG A 35 -9.08 -28.27 1.28
CA ARG A 35 -8.87 -29.72 1.11
C ARG A 35 -7.45 -30.02 0.65
N LEU A 36 -6.96 -29.28 -0.34
CA LEU A 36 -5.57 -29.35 -0.77
C LEU A 36 -4.61 -28.84 0.28
N GLU A 37 -4.97 -27.73 0.93
CA GLU A 37 -4.14 -27.08 1.93
C GLU A 37 -3.97 -27.92 3.21
N ARG A 38 -5.00 -28.65 3.67
CA ARG A 38 -4.92 -29.50 4.89
C ARG A 38 -3.81 -30.55 4.82
N VAL A 39 -3.63 -31.17 3.68
CA VAL A 39 -2.58 -32.19 3.49
C VAL A 39 -1.19 -31.57 3.58
N ALA A 40 -1.06 -30.29 3.13
CA ALA A 40 0.21 -29.60 3.13
C ALA A 40 0.59 -29.01 4.51
N TYR A 41 -0.37 -28.48 5.24
CA TYR A 41 -0.08 -27.66 6.43
C TYR A 41 -0.10 -28.42 7.76
N GLY A 42 -0.74 -29.59 7.82
CA GLY A 42 -0.84 -30.37 9.07
C GLY A 42 0.53 -30.68 9.70
N PRO A 43 1.37 -31.53 9.11
CA PRO A 43 2.64 -31.95 9.68
C PRO A 43 3.73 -30.87 9.64
N GLY A 44 3.66 -29.96 8.67
CA GLY A 44 4.70 -28.97 8.40
C GLY A 44 4.39 -27.55 8.91
N ARG A 45 3.44 -27.38 9.84
CA ARG A 45 2.94 -26.05 10.25
C ARG A 45 4.06 -25.06 10.67
N LYS A 46 5.03 -25.52 11.45
CA LYS A 46 6.16 -24.67 11.89
C LYS A 46 7.03 -24.22 10.71
N ILE A 47 7.32 -25.14 9.78
CA ILE A 47 8.10 -24.86 8.57
C ILE A 47 7.32 -23.91 7.66
N GLY A 48 6.01 -24.15 7.47
CA GLY A 48 5.15 -23.31 6.70
C GLY A 48 5.07 -21.88 7.24
N MET A 49 4.90 -21.72 8.54
CA MET A 49 4.85 -20.39 9.17
C MET A 49 6.17 -19.63 8.99
N LYS A 50 7.32 -20.30 9.14
CA LYS A 50 8.63 -19.71 8.86
C LYS A 50 8.73 -19.24 7.40
N GLY A 51 8.25 -20.05 6.45
CA GLY A 51 8.19 -19.68 5.05
C GLY A 51 7.28 -18.50 4.76
N ALA A 52 6.09 -18.46 5.39
CA ALA A 52 5.16 -17.34 5.28
C ALA A 52 5.79 -16.02 5.73
N ILE A 53 6.36 -16.01 6.94
CA ILE A 53 7.02 -14.84 7.52
C ILE A 53 8.20 -14.41 6.62
N SER A 54 9.06 -15.36 6.24
CA SER A 54 10.20 -15.07 5.36
C SER A 54 9.76 -14.45 4.03
N SER A 55 8.72 -14.97 3.39
CA SER A 55 8.20 -14.44 2.13
C SER A 55 7.71 -12.99 2.27
N VAL A 56 6.94 -12.69 3.32
CA VAL A 56 6.45 -11.34 3.58
C VAL A 56 7.63 -10.36 3.76
N PHE A 57 8.58 -10.69 4.63
CA PHE A 57 9.70 -9.80 4.94
C PHE A 57 10.66 -9.62 3.76
N GLN A 58 10.98 -10.68 3.01
CA GLN A 58 11.88 -10.57 1.84
C GLN A 58 11.36 -9.60 0.79
N TRP A 59 10.05 -9.50 0.63
CA TRP A 59 9.42 -8.56 -0.30
C TRP A 59 9.27 -7.13 0.24
N LEU A 60 9.31 -6.95 1.56
CA LEU A 60 9.29 -5.63 2.21
C LEU A 60 10.67 -4.98 2.31
N VAL A 61 11.74 -5.72 2.06
CA VAL A 61 13.10 -5.20 2.13
C VAL A 61 13.62 -4.90 0.72
N PRO A 62 14.19 -3.70 0.47
CA PRO A 62 14.84 -3.41 -0.79
C PRO A 62 15.91 -4.46 -1.10
N CYS A 63 15.95 -4.92 -2.35
CA CYS A 63 16.87 -5.98 -2.80
C CYS A 63 16.72 -7.34 -2.09
N GLY A 64 15.73 -7.54 -1.25
CA GLY A 64 15.47 -8.80 -0.55
C GLY A 64 15.12 -9.96 -1.48
N THR A 65 14.52 -9.70 -2.64
CA THR A 65 14.16 -10.72 -3.61
C THR A 65 15.01 -10.66 -4.87
N HIS A 66 15.05 -11.78 -5.60
CA HIS A 66 15.71 -11.82 -6.91
C HIS A 66 15.09 -10.82 -7.89
N SER A 67 13.76 -10.69 -7.89
CA SER A 67 13.04 -9.73 -8.73
C SER A 67 13.44 -8.28 -8.45
N TRP A 68 13.59 -7.90 -7.17
CA TRP A 68 14.04 -6.57 -6.78
C TRP A 68 15.44 -6.26 -7.31
N ARG A 69 16.35 -7.22 -7.23
CA ARG A 69 17.73 -7.06 -7.71
C ARG A 69 17.82 -6.98 -9.24
N LYS A 70 16.93 -7.66 -9.95
CA LYS A 70 16.88 -7.65 -11.42
C LYS A 70 16.27 -6.37 -12.01
N GLN A 71 15.48 -5.62 -11.25
CA GLN A 71 14.78 -4.42 -11.70
C GLN A 71 15.06 -3.22 -10.77
N PRO A 72 16.30 -2.72 -10.72
CA PRO A 72 16.70 -1.71 -9.74
C PRO A 72 15.90 -0.41 -9.85
N TYR A 73 15.62 0.08 -11.05
CA TYR A 73 14.78 1.27 -11.24
C TYR A 73 13.38 1.11 -10.68
N PHE A 74 12.74 -0.02 -10.93
CA PHE A 74 11.42 -0.29 -10.41
C PHE A 74 11.46 -0.45 -8.88
N THR A 75 12.48 -1.10 -8.36
CA THR A 75 12.67 -1.26 -6.91
C THR A 75 12.80 0.10 -6.22
N ILE A 76 13.63 1.00 -6.75
CA ILE A 76 13.77 2.35 -6.22
C ILE A 76 12.43 3.09 -6.26
N ALA A 77 11.78 3.16 -7.43
CA ALA A 77 10.50 3.83 -7.58
C ALA A 77 9.43 3.28 -6.63
N PHE A 78 9.37 1.96 -6.50
CA PHE A 78 8.43 1.27 -5.61
C PHE A 78 8.64 1.65 -4.14
N PHE A 79 9.87 1.57 -3.65
CA PHE A 79 10.15 1.86 -2.24
C PHE A 79 10.02 3.34 -1.90
N LEU A 80 10.49 4.24 -2.75
CA LEU A 80 10.30 5.68 -2.57
C LEU A 80 8.82 6.01 -2.46
N PHE A 81 8.00 5.49 -3.37
CA PHE A 81 6.57 5.71 -3.35
C PHE A 81 5.90 5.14 -2.09
N HIS A 82 6.14 3.86 -1.78
CA HIS A 82 5.44 3.18 -0.69
C HIS A 82 5.85 3.69 0.70
N ILE A 83 7.11 4.04 0.91
CA ILE A 83 7.56 4.63 2.17
C ILE A 83 6.78 5.92 2.45
N GLY A 84 6.69 6.83 1.47
CA GLY A 84 5.95 8.08 1.66
C GLY A 84 4.45 7.87 1.80
N VAL A 85 3.83 7.07 0.91
CA VAL A 85 2.39 6.79 0.94
C VAL A 85 1.92 6.09 2.22
N VAL A 86 2.79 5.34 2.88
CA VAL A 86 2.46 4.68 4.16
C VAL A 86 2.81 5.56 5.35
N ILE A 87 4.03 6.11 5.38
CA ILE A 87 4.54 6.83 6.56
C ILE A 87 3.85 8.19 6.72
N VAL A 88 3.68 8.94 5.63
CA VAL A 88 3.12 10.31 5.74
C VAL A 88 1.68 10.31 6.25
N PRO A 89 0.73 9.52 5.74
CA PRO A 89 -0.63 9.49 6.28
C PRO A 89 -0.70 9.09 7.76
N LEU A 90 0.20 8.21 8.21
CA LEU A 90 0.19 7.68 9.57
C LEU A 90 0.89 8.58 10.60
N PHE A 91 1.81 9.46 10.18
CA PHE A 91 2.67 10.18 11.11
C PHE A 91 2.82 11.68 10.81
N LEU A 92 2.12 12.24 9.81
CA LEU A 92 2.10 13.68 9.57
C LEU A 92 1.30 14.38 10.67
N ALA A 93 1.87 15.42 11.27
CA ALA A 93 1.25 16.17 12.36
C ALA A 93 -0.20 16.62 12.08
N GLY A 94 -0.48 17.14 10.87
CA GLY A 94 -1.84 17.55 10.47
C GLY A 94 -2.84 16.39 10.45
N HIS A 95 -2.42 15.18 10.01
CA HIS A 95 -3.26 13.99 10.07
C HIS A 95 -3.47 13.52 11.51
N MET A 96 -2.47 13.66 12.37
CA MET A 96 -2.58 13.29 13.79
C MET A 96 -3.56 14.19 14.54
N VAL A 97 -3.65 15.48 14.20
CA VAL A 97 -4.68 16.38 14.74
C VAL A 97 -6.08 15.88 14.40
N ILE A 98 -6.34 15.57 13.13
CA ILE A 98 -7.64 15.02 12.68
C ILE A 98 -7.93 13.68 13.36
N MET A 99 -6.94 12.80 13.49
CA MET A 99 -7.08 11.51 14.19
C MET A 99 -7.46 11.70 15.66
N GLN A 100 -6.80 12.64 16.36
CA GLN A 100 -7.12 12.96 17.74
C GLN A 100 -8.52 13.56 17.89
N GLU A 101 -8.89 14.50 17.03
CA GLU A 101 -10.19 15.17 17.08
C GLU A 101 -11.37 14.25 16.73
N ARG A 102 -11.19 13.36 15.73
CA ARG A 102 -12.29 12.54 15.21
C ARG A 102 -12.35 11.14 15.80
N PHE A 103 -11.22 10.57 16.18
CA PHE A 103 -11.15 9.18 16.67
C PHE A 103 -10.65 9.08 18.12
N GLY A 104 -10.23 10.19 18.75
CA GLY A 104 -9.80 10.20 20.15
C GLY A 104 -8.39 9.64 20.41
N PHE A 105 -7.61 9.35 19.37
CA PHE A 105 -6.22 8.90 19.51
C PHE A 105 -5.32 9.53 18.45
N SER A 106 -4.02 9.59 18.74
CA SER A 106 -3.00 10.00 17.77
C SER A 106 -1.73 9.17 17.93
N LEU A 107 -0.99 9.01 16.85
CA LEU A 107 0.35 8.43 16.89
C LEU A 107 1.39 9.55 17.08
N PRO A 108 2.64 9.23 17.47
CA PRO A 108 3.70 10.22 17.52
C PRO A 108 3.92 10.87 16.14
N ALA A 109 3.82 12.20 16.07
CA ALA A 109 4.04 12.89 14.81
C ALA A 109 5.54 12.95 14.48
N LEU A 110 5.86 12.74 13.20
CA LEU A 110 7.21 12.94 12.69
C LEU A 110 7.55 14.44 12.59
N PRO A 111 8.84 14.80 12.75
CA PRO A 111 9.31 16.13 12.42
C PRO A 111 8.88 16.52 10.99
N MET A 112 8.45 17.78 10.82
CA MET A 112 7.83 18.22 9.58
C MET A 112 8.74 18.03 8.35
N TRP A 113 10.03 18.29 8.50
CA TRP A 113 11.01 18.13 7.41
C TRP A 113 11.13 16.66 6.92
N PHE A 114 10.95 15.67 7.81
CA PHE A 114 10.88 14.26 7.43
C PHE A 114 9.62 13.96 6.60
N SER A 115 8.48 14.47 7.06
CA SER A 115 7.21 14.30 6.34
C SER A 115 7.27 14.96 4.96
N ASP A 116 7.84 16.16 4.87
CA ASP A 116 8.03 16.86 3.59
C ASP A 116 8.96 16.06 2.67
N ALA A 117 10.09 15.56 3.17
CA ALA A 117 11.02 14.73 2.41
C ALA A 117 10.36 13.44 1.90
N PHE A 118 9.64 12.71 2.75
CA PHE A 118 8.95 11.48 2.34
C PHE A 118 7.83 11.76 1.33
N THR A 119 7.14 12.88 1.44
CA THR A 119 6.13 13.29 0.44
C THR A 119 6.76 13.55 -0.92
N VAL A 120 7.87 14.29 -0.97
CA VAL A 120 8.61 14.52 -2.21
C VAL A 120 9.12 13.22 -2.81
N LEU A 121 9.71 12.34 -1.99
CA LEU A 121 10.18 11.03 -2.45
C LEU A 121 9.02 10.16 -2.99
N ALA A 122 7.84 10.21 -2.36
CA ALA A 122 6.67 9.51 -2.85
C ALA A 122 6.18 10.06 -4.21
N ILE A 123 6.17 11.38 -4.37
CA ILE A 123 5.82 12.03 -5.65
C ILE A 123 6.80 11.62 -6.75
N VAL A 124 8.10 11.64 -6.47
CA VAL A 124 9.15 11.20 -7.41
C VAL A 124 8.95 9.72 -7.77
N GLY A 125 8.75 8.86 -6.78
CA GLY A 125 8.50 7.43 -7.00
C GLY A 125 7.24 7.17 -7.83
N ALA A 126 6.14 7.89 -7.56
CA ALA A 126 4.91 7.81 -8.35
C ALA A 126 5.15 8.26 -9.81
N PHE A 127 5.88 9.34 -10.00
CA PHE A 127 6.24 9.85 -11.32
C PHE A 127 7.11 8.84 -12.09
N MET A 128 8.11 8.24 -11.45
CA MET A 128 8.90 7.15 -12.04
C MET A 128 8.01 5.97 -12.48
N MET A 129 6.98 5.63 -11.70
CA MET A 129 6.02 4.57 -12.09
C MET A 129 5.15 4.98 -13.28
N VAL A 130 4.77 6.25 -13.40
CA VAL A 130 4.10 6.80 -14.60
C VAL A 130 5.00 6.66 -15.82
N LEU A 131 6.25 7.12 -15.72
CA LEU A 131 7.23 7.02 -16.82
C LEU A 131 7.46 5.56 -17.24
N ARG A 132 7.57 4.65 -16.28
CA ARG A 132 7.72 3.21 -16.56
C ARG A 132 6.56 2.65 -17.38
N ARG A 133 5.31 3.07 -17.10
CA ARG A 133 4.12 2.64 -17.84
C ARG A 133 4.10 3.19 -19.28
N ILE A 134 4.66 4.38 -19.50
CA ILE A 134 4.77 4.99 -20.82
C ILE A 134 5.92 4.36 -21.62
N ALA A 135 7.09 4.19 -20.99
CA ALA A 135 8.32 3.80 -21.65
C ALA A 135 8.39 2.30 -22.00
N LEU A 136 7.86 1.42 -21.16
CA LEU A 136 7.99 -0.03 -21.33
C LEU A 136 6.75 -0.62 -22.00
N PRO A 137 6.86 -1.15 -23.23
CA PRO A 137 5.73 -1.72 -23.97
C PRO A 137 5.01 -2.84 -23.23
N GLU A 138 5.74 -3.74 -22.56
CA GLU A 138 5.20 -4.85 -21.78
C GLU A 138 4.38 -4.35 -20.58
N VAL A 139 4.81 -3.29 -19.91
CA VAL A 139 4.07 -2.70 -18.79
C VAL A 139 2.83 -1.97 -19.30
N ARG A 140 2.96 -1.23 -20.39
CA ARG A 140 1.85 -0.52 -21.02
C ARG A 140 0.75 -1.48 -21.50
N PHE A 141 1.12 -2.61 -22.09
CA PHE A 141 0.18 -3.64 -22.52
C PHE A 141 -0.65 -4.22 -21.34
N LEU A 142 -0.03 -4.38 -20.17
CA LEU A 142 -0.68 -4.90 -18.97
C LEU A 142 -1.43 -3.82 -18.18
N THR A 143 -1.34 -2.55 -18.57
CA THR A 143 -1.94 -1.43 -17.86
C THR A 143 -3.30 -1.08 -18.47
N ASN A 144 -4.35 -1.15 -17.68
CA ASN A 144 -5.69 -0.73 -18.06
C ASN A 144 -6.02 0.69 -17.56
N TRP A 145 -7.16 1.25 -17.99
CA TRP A 145 -7.61 2.57 -17.58
C TRP A 145 -7.80 2.72 -16.07
N GLY A 146 -8.25 1.66 -15.39
CA GLY A 146 -8.36 1.66 -13.93
C GLY A 146 -6.99 1.78 -13.23
N ASP A 147 -5.94 1.17 -13.79
CA ASP A 147 -4.58 1.29 -13.27
C ASP A 147 -4.03 2.71 -13.41
N TRP A 148 -4.33 3.37 -14.52
CA TRP A 148 -4.01 4.78 -14.72
C TRP A 148 -4.77 5.67 -13.75
N GLY A 149 -6.09 5.47 -13.64
CA GLY A 149 -6.94 6.26 -12.75
C GLY A 149 -6.46 6.22 -11.31
N ILE A 150 -6.15 5.03 -10.78
CA ILE A 150 -5.66 4.87 -9.41
C ILE A 150 -4.30 5.53 -9.21
N LEU A 151 -3.35 5.30 -10.13
CA LEU A 151 -2.00 5.88 -9.99
C LEU A 151 -2.04 7.41 -10.04
N LEU A 152 -2.80 7.97 -10.97
CA LEU A 152 -2.94 9.42 -11.11
C LEU A 152 -3.71 10.04 -9.94
N LEU A 153 -4.73 9.36 -9.42
CA LEU A 153 -5.47 9.80 -8.24
C LEU A 153 -4.55 9.87 -7.02
N VAL A 154 -3.76 8.83 -6.75
CA VAL A 154 -2.82 8.83 -5.62
C VAL A 154 -1.72 9.87 -5.80
N LEU A 155 -1.19 10.04 -7.02
CA LEU A 155 -0.25 11.12 -7.32
C LEU A 155 -0.87 12.50 -7.06
N PHE A 156 -2.13 12.70 -7.47
CA PHE A 156 -2.85 13.94 -7.22
C PHE A 156 -3.03 14.23 -5.72
N VAL A 157 -3.41 13.22 -4.93
CA VAL A 157 -3.49 13.34 -3.45
C VAL A 157 -2.17 13.83 -2.86
N LEU A 158 -1.04 13.24 -3.27
CA LEU A 158 0.28 13.62 -2.77
C LEU A 158 0.64 15.07 -3.15
N VAL A 159 0.42 15.44 -4.41
CA VAL A 159 0.72 16.78 -4.93
C VAL A 159 -0.18 17.82 -4.28
N ALA A 160 -1.49 17.59 -4.21
CA ALA A 160 -2.43 18.52 -3.61
C ALA A 160 -2.13 18.74 -2.11
N GLY A 161 -1.81 17.65 -1.38
CA GLY A 161 -1.41 17.73 0.02
C GLY A 161 -0.11 18.51 0.23
N PHE A 162 0.88 18.28 -0.64
CA PHE A 162 2.15 19.01 -0.58
C PHE A 162 1.97 20.49 -0.89
N LEU A 163 1.17 20.85 -1.91
CA LEU A 163 0.87 22.25 -2.23
C LEU A 163 0.10 22.95 -1.10
N ALA A 164 -0.88 22.27 -0.49
CA ALA A 164 -1.56 22.78 0.69
C ALA A 164 -0.59 22.99 1.85
N ARG A 165 0.29 22.03 2.10
CA ARG A 165 1.32 22.10 3.14
C ARG A 165 2.29 23.28 2.93
N MET A 166 2.69 23.53 1.69
CA MET A 166 3.59 24.63 1.32
C MET A 166 2.87 26.00 1.25
N GLN A 167 1.58 26.05 1.56
CA GLN A 167 0.75 27.25 1.45
C GLN A 167 0.84 27.92 0.06
N ALA A 168 0.85 27.09 -0.98
CA ALA A 168 0.85 27.59 -2.35
C ALA A 168 -0.38 28.48 -2.63
N PRO A 169 -0.32 29.39 -3.62
CA PRO A 169 -1.46 30.22 -3.97
C PRO A 169 -2.75 29.40 -4.13
N GLY A 170 -3.82 29.80 -3.45
CA GLY A 170 -5.07 29.04 -3.37
C GLY A 170 -5.00 27.82 -2.44
N TYR A 171 -4.20 27.86 -1.38
CA TYR A 171 -3.96 26.75 -0.47
C TYR A 171 -5.24 26.12 0.09
N GLU A 172 -6.28 26.91 0.35
CA GLU A 172 -7.58 26.41 0.83
C GLU A 172 -8.22 25.45 -0.18
N SER A 173 -8.14 25.77 -1.47
CA SER A 173 -8.62 24.89 -2.54
C SER A 173 -7.78 23.62 -2.62
N TRP A 174 -6.44 23.73 -2.51
CA TRP A 174 -5.57 22.56 -2.50
C TRP A 174 -5.84 21.64 -1.30
N LEU A 175 -6.10 22.22 -0.14
CA LEU A 175 -6.47 21.46 1.06
C LEU A 175 -7.79 20.71 0.86
N LEU A 176 -8.83 21.35 0.33
CA LEU A 176 -10.12 20.70 0.06
C LEU A 176 -9.98 19.58 -0.98
N TRP A 177 -9.22 19.81 -2.05
CA TRP A 177 -8.94 18.79 -3.05
C TRP A 177 -8.14 17.62 -2.49
N HIS A 178 -7.18 17.90 -1.63
CA HIS A 178 -6.42 16.84 -0.94
C HIS A 178 -7.34 15.96 -0.10
N ILE A 179 -8.16 16.57 0.77
CA ILE A 179 -9.08 15.84 1.65
C ILE A 179 -10.05 15.00 0.80
N PHE A 180 -10.75 15.62 -0.15
CA PHE A 180 -11.70 14.93 -1.01
C PHE A 180 -11.09 13.76 -1.78
N SER A 181 -9.93 13.99 -2.40
CA SER A 181 -9.27 12.94 -3.20
C SER A 181 -8.68 11.83 -2.32
N ALA A 182 -8.21 12.14 -1.10
CA ALA A 182 -7.76 11.14 -0.14
C ALA A 182 -8.91 10.24 0.34
N GLU A 183 -10.07 10.82 0.64
CA GLU A 183 -11.27 10.06 0.97
C GLU A 183 -11.76 9.19 -0.19
N LEU A 184 -11.66 9.70 -1.42
CA LEU A 184 -11.96 8.90 -2.60
C LEU A 184 -11.00 7.70 -2.74
N VAL A 185 -9.70 7.86 -2.42
CA VAL A 185 -8.75 6.74 -2.36
C VAL A 185 -9.18 5.71 -1.31
N LEU A 186 -9.61 6.14 -0.11
CA LEU A 186 -10.10 5.23 0.93
C LEU A 186 -11.33 4.45 0.46
N ILE A 187 -12.32 5.13 -0.13
CA ILE A 187 -13.53 4.51 -0.66
C ILE A 187 -13.21 3.49 -1.75
N LEU A 188 -12.31 3.82 -2.66
CA LEU A 188 -11.95 2.95 -3.79
C LEU A 188 -11.03 1.80 -3.41
N ALA A 189 -10.29 1.90 -2.31
CA ALA A 189 -9.29 0.90 -1.92
C ALA A 189 -9.83 -0.54 -1.87
N PRO A 190 -10.98 -0.85 -1.24
CA PRO A 190 -11.51 -2.22 -1.20
C PRO A 190 -11.96 -2.76 -2.55
N PHE A 191 -12.32 -1.89 -3.49
CA PHE A 191 -12.92 -2.28 -4.78
C PHE A 191 -11.92 -2.36 -5.92
N THR A 192 -10.70 -1.91 -5.70
CA THR A 192 -9.66 -1.79 -6.72
C THR A 192 -8.41 -2.60 -6.36
N LYS A 193 -7.35 -2.46 -7.16
CA LYS A 193 -6.04 -3.06 -6.88
C LYS A 193 -5.40 -2.52 -5.59
N LEU A 194 -5.88 -1.41 -5.03
CA LEU A 194 -5.42 -0.90 -3.72
C LEU A 194 -5.75 -1.86 -2.56
N SER A 195 -6.68 -2.80 -2.74
CA SER A 195 -6.93 -3.86 -1.76
C SER A 195 -5.69 -4.71 -1.43
N HIS A 196 -4.57 -4.55 -2.20
CA HIS A 196 -3.28 -5.15 -1.86
C HIS A 196 -2.75 -4.70 -0.49
N ILE A 197 -3.26 -3.60 0.08
CA ILE A 197 -2.96 -3.18 1.46
C ILE A 197 -3.10 -4.34 2.45
N VAL A 198 -4.11 -5.20 2.28
CA VAL A 198 -4.32 -6.40 3.09
C VAL A 198 -4.01 -7.68 2.33
N LEU A 199 -4.37 -7.76 1.05
CA LEU A 199 -4.22 -8.99 0.27
C LEU A 199 -2.75 -9.34 -0.03
N TYR A 200 -1.85 -8.38 0.03
CA TYR A 200 -0.41 -8.62 -0.05
C TYR A 200 0.05 -9.60 1.02
N PHE A 201 -0.29 -9.33 2.29
CA PHE A 201 0.12 -10.17 3.41
C PHE A 201 -0.48 -11.57 3.32
N MET A 202 -1.74 -11.67 2.89
CA MET A 202 -2.43 -12.95 2.70
C MET A 202 -1.77 -13.79 1.60
N SER A 203 -1.58 -13.21 0.42
CA SER A 203 -1.02 -13.91 -0.73
C SER A 203 0.46 -14.28 -0.54
N ARG A 204 1.26 -13.37 0.02
CA ARG A 204 2.67 -13.64 0.31
C ARG A 204 2.83 -14.68 1.41
N GLY A 205 2.01 -14.62 2.45
CA GLY A 205 1.99 -15.62 3.50
C GLY A 205 1.65 -17.02 2.95
N GLN A 206 0.61 -17.13 2.15
CA GLN A 206 0.21 -18.39 1.53
C GLN A 206 1.29 -18.96 0.61
N LEU A 207 1.81 -18.14 -0.32
CA LEU A 207 2.89 -18.58 -1.21
C LEU A 207 4.13 -19.03 -0.45
N GLY A 208 4.54 -18.27 0.58
CA GLY A 208 5.70 -18.63 1.40
C GLY A 208 5.51 -19.93 2.14
N MET A 209 4.31 -20.16 2.67
CA MET A 209 3.95 -21.41 3.34
C MET A 209 3.98 -22.61 2.38
N ASP A 210 3.39 -22.48 1.20
CA ASP A 210 3.38 -23.51 0.17
C ASP A 210 4.78 -23.90 -0.29
N TYR A 211 5.62 -22.93 -0.59
CA TYR A 211 6.99 -23.20 -1.03
C TYR A 211 7.85 -23.82 0.07
N ALA A 212 7.67 -23.41 1.32
CA ALA A 212 8.41 -23.98 2.44
C ALA A 212 8.06 -25.45 2.67
N ILE A 213 6.79 -25.81 2.57
CA ILE A 213 6.31 -27.18 2.83
C ILE A 213 6.46 -28.08 1.60
N LYS A 214 5.83 -27.67 0.48
CA LYS A 214 5.70 -28.52 -0.71
C LYS A 214 6.97 -28.61 -1.55
N ARG A 215 7.83 -27.59 -1.51
CA ARG A 215 8.99 -27.47 -2.39
C ARG A 215 10.33 -27.34 -1.67
N GLY A 216 10.35 -27.60 -0.36
CA GLY A 216 11.57 -27.54 0.44
C GLY A 216 12.18 -26.12 0.49
N GLY A 217 11.38 -25.08 0.31
CA GLY A 217 11.85 -23.69 0.26
C GLY A 217 12.57 -23.25 1.52
N ALA A 218 12.19 -23.79 2.68
CA ALA A 218 12.85 -23.50 3.96
C ALA A 218 14.32 -23.98 4.03
N SER A 219 14.69 -25.01 3.26
CA SER A 219 16.06 -25.53 3.20
C SER A 219 16.91 -24.93 2.08
N ARG A 220 16.30 -24.18 1.15
CA ARG A 220 16.99 -23.59 -0.01
C ARG A 220 17.57 -22.20 0.24
N GLY A 221 17.47 -21.71 1.48
CA GLY A 221 18.04 -20.44 1.87
C GLY A 221 17.17 -19.23 1.53
N PRO A 222 17.63 -18.02 1.88
CA PRO A 222 16.83 -16.77 1.81
C PRO A 222 16.54 -16.29 0.39
N ALA A 223 17.26 -16.78 -0.60
CA ALA A 223 17.10 -16.33 -1.99
C ALA A 223 16.00 -17.06 -2.76
N PHE A 224 15.39 -18.08 -2.19
CA PHE A 224 14.38 -18.87 -2.86
C PHE A 224 13.05 -18.87 -2.10
N PRO A 225 11.95 -18.76 -2.83
CA PRO A 225 11.67 -18.40 -4.24
C PRO A 225 11.61 -16.89 -4.50
N TRP A 226 12.02 -16.10 -3.58
CA TRP A 226 11.97 -14.63 -3.51
C TRP A 226 13.26 -13.92 -3.86
#